data_37609e04061590c4244ad3582b70e0ca
#
_entry.id   37609e04061590c4244ad3582b70e0ca
#
_cell.length_a   1.000
_cell.length_b   1.000
_cell.length_c   1.000
_cell.angle_alpha   90.00
_cell.angle_beta   90.00
_cell.angle_gamma   90.00
#
_symmetry.space_group_name_H-M   'P 1'
#
loop_
_entity.id
_entity.type
_entity.pdbx_description
1 polymer ?
#
loop_
_entity_poly.entity_id
_entity_poly.type
_entity_poly.pdbx_seq_one_letter_code
_entity_poly.pdbx_strand_id
1 'polypeptide(L)'
;MKINNHVLPDKANVLGTEYKIVYDTEKDNPTMKGNDGYCDSSVHEIHICKTLFLPTEDASCVKDLPSYGRKVIRHEIVHAFIEESGLAECCSWARDEMLTDWIAKQFPKLFECFNKAGVEK
;
A
#
# COMPACT_ATOMS: atom_id res chain seq x y z
N MET A 1 -6.27 -13.42 -2.28
CA MET A 1 -6.23 -13.81 -0.86
C MET A 1 -7.44 -13.24 -0.14
N LYS A 2 -7.94 -13.93 0.85
CA LYS A 2 -9.07 -13.48 1.67
C LYS A 2 -8.64 -13.37 3.13
N ILE A 3 -8.92 -12.24 3.75
CA ILE A 3 -8.78 -12.04 5.19
C ILE A 3 -10.10 -11.48 5.69
N ASN A 4 -10.77 -12.22 6.58
CA ASN A 4 -12.06 -11.80 7.17
C ASN A 4 -13.05 -11.30 6.11
N ASN A 5 -13.26 -12.09 5.04
CA ASN A 5 -14.14 -11.78 3.91
C ASN A 5 -13.69 -10.62 3.00
N HIS A 6 -12.54 -10.00 3.26
CA HIS A 6 -11.96 -9.02 2.35
C HIS A 6 -11.11 -9.74 1.30
N VAL A 7 -11.42 -9.51 0.03
CA VAL A 7 -10.59 -10.00 -1.08
C VAL A 7 -9.47 -9.00 -1.30
N LEU A 8 -8.23 -9.47 -1.13
CA LEU A 8 -7.04 -8.62 -1.14
C LEU A 8 -6.04 -9.16 -2.16
N PRO A 9 -5.25 -8.28 -2.79
CA PRO A 9 -4.24 -8.70 -3.74
C PRO A 9 -3.10 -9.43 -3.03
N ASP A 10 -2.53 -10.45 -3.66
CA ASP A 10 -1.34 -11.15 -3.20
C ASP A 10 -0.12 -10.88 -4.09
N LYS A 11 -0.29 -10.12 -5.16
CA LYS A 11 0.81 -9.67 -6.01
C LYS A 11 0.41 -8.41 -6.78
N ALA A 12 1.42 -7.67 -7.25
CA ALA A 12 1.23 -6.52 -8.12
C ALA A 12 2.35 -6.49 -9.16
N ASN A 13 1.99 -6.19 -10.42
CA ASN A 13 2.97 -5.96 -11.46
C ASN A 13 3.37 -4.49 -11.44
N VAL A 14 4.63 -4.23 -11.11
CA VAL A 14 5.16 -2.89 -11.00
C VAL A 14 6.18 -2.67 -12.11
N LEU A 15 5.76 -2.04 -13.20
CA LEU A 15 6.61 -1.77 -14.37
C LEU A 15 7.31 -3.03 -14.90
N GLY A 16 6.58 -4.16 -14.92
CA GLY A 16 7.11 -5.43 -15.41
C GLY A 16 7.73 -6.32 -14.34
N THR A 17 7.93 -5.83 -13.13
CA THR A 17 8.45 -6.61 -12.00
C THR A 17 7.32 -7.02 -11.09
N GLU A 18 7.22 -8.32 -10.80
CA GLU A 18 6.20 -8.82 -9.89
C GLU A 18 6.63 -8.61 -8.44
N TYR A 19 5.80 -7.90 -7.68
CA TYR A 19 5.95 -7.77 -6.23
C TYR A 19 4.96 -8.70 -5.55
N LYS A 20 5.42 -9.45 -4.58
CA LYS A 20 4.52 -10.23 -3.71
C LYS A 20 3.97 -9.32 -2.63
N ILE A 21 2.69 -9.48 -2.32
CA ILE A 21 2.04 -8.76 -1.23
C ILE A 21 1.73 -9.76 -0.14
N VAL A 22 2.39 -9.60 1.00
CA VAL A 22 2.35 -10.53 2.13
C VAL A 22 1.64 -9.84 3.28
N TYR A 23 0.76 -10.56 3.95
CA TYR A 23 0.00 -10.06 5.10
C TYR A 23 0.51 -10.79 6.34
N ASP A 24 1.21 -10.06 7.19
CA ASP A 24 1.79 -10.64 8.41
C ASP A 24 1.53 -9.74 9.62
N THR A 25 1.90 -10.23 10.79
CA THR A 25 1.73 -9.52 12.05
C THR A 25 3.10 -9.18 12.62
N GLU A 26 3.12 -8.24 13.56
CA GLU A 26 4.35 -7.90 14.27
C GLU A 26 4.98 -9.14 14.95
N LYS A 27 4.13 -10.05 15.43
CA LYS A 27 4.60 -11.27 16.08
C LYS A 27 5.39 -12.17 15.13
N ASP A 28 4.88 -12.32 13.89
CA ASP A 28 5.52 -13.18 12.89
C ASP A 28 6.61 -12.46 12.11
N ASN A 29 6.55 -11.14 12.07
CA ASN A 29 7.49 -10.30 11.35
C ASN A 29 7.84 -9.06 12.17
N PRO A 30 8.94 -9.08 12.93
CA PRO A 30 9.31 -7.96 13.80
C PRO A 30 9.54 -6.63 13.06
N THR A 31 9.83 -6.65 11.76
CA THR A 31 9.98 -5.44 10.96
C THR A 31 8.66 -4.66 10.89
N MET A 32 7.53 -5.32 11.09
CA MET A 32 6.22 -4.66 11.13
C MET A 32 6.01 -3.78 12.35
N LYS A 33 6.86 -3.89 13.37
CA LYS A 33 6.69 -3.11 14.58
C LYS A 33 6.68 -1.62 14.29
N GLY A 34 5.58 -0.97 14.65
CA GLY A 34 5.38 0.46 14.41
C GLY A 34 5.04 0.81 12.95
N ASN A 35 4.83 -0.19 12.09
CA ASN A 35 4.50 0.02 10.69
C ASN A 35 3.18 -0.64 10.34
N ASP A 36 2.36 0.04 9.53
CA ASP A 36 1.16 -0.58 8.94
C ASP A 36 1.52 -1.38 7.69
N GLY A 37 2.62 -1.06 7.05
CA GLY A 37 3.17 -1.76 5.91
C GLY A 37 4.56 -1.25 5.56
N TYR A 38 5.25 -1.99 4.71
CA TYR A 38 6.52 -1.53 4.15
C TYR A 38 6.76 -2.20 2.79
N CYS A 39 7.64 -1.59 2.01
CA CYS A 39 8.08 -2.12 0.72
C CYS A 39 9.57 -2.43 0.80
N ASP A 40 9.93 -3.66 0.47
CA ASP A 40 11.33 -4.08 0.35
C ASP A 40 11.62 -4.38 -1.11
N SER A 41 12.18 -3.39 -1.81
CA SER A 41 12.48 -3.52 -3.24
C SER A 41 13.62 -4.50 -3.52
N SER A 42 14.45 -4.79 -2.54
CA SER A 42 15.57 -5.72 -2.72
C SER A 42 15.12 -7.16 -2.97
N VAL A 43 13.95 -7.54 -2.48
CA VAL A 43 13.35 -8.86 -2.67
C VAL A 43 11.99 -8.79 -3.37
N HIS A 44 11.57 -7.62 -3.82
CA HIS A 44 10.31 -7.37 -4.51
C HIS A 44 9.11 -7.85 -3.68
N GLU A 45 9.06 -7.39 -2.43
CA GLU A 45 7.99 -7.72 -1.50
C GLU A 45 7.38 -6.48 -0.87
N ILE A 46 6.07 -6.54 -0.71
CA ILE A 46 5.29 -5.57 0.05
C ILE A 46 4.68 -6.32 1.21
N HIS A 47 4.87 -5.82 2.42
CA HIS A 47 4.31 -6.41 3.64
C HIS A 47 3.26 -5.47 4.21
N ILE A 48 2.09 -6.02 4.51
CA ILE A 48 0.93 -5.28 5.02
C ILE A 48 0.51 -5.89 6.35
N CYS A 49 0.23 -5.05 7.32
CA CYS A 49 -0.21 -5.52 8.63
C CYS A 49 -1.58 -6.19 8.52
N LYS A 50 -1.62 -7.49 8.79
CA LYS A 50 -2.82 -8.31 8.68
C LYS A 50 -3.95 -7.80 9.58
N THR A 51 -3.61 -7.21 10.73
CA THR A 51 -4.62 -6.73 11.69
C THR A 51 -5.49 -5.60 11.13
N LEU A 52 -5.06 -4.92 10.06
CA LEU A 52 -5.87 -3.89 9.39
C LEU A 52 -7.17 -4.46 8.80
N PHE A 53 -7.23 -5.77 8.59
CA PHE A 53 -8.37 -6.47 7.99
C PHE A 53 -9.05 -7.43 8.96
N LEU A 54 -8.64 -7.44 10.22
CA LEU A 54 -9.24 -8.27 11.26
C LEU A 54 -10.21 -7.44 12.12
N PRO A 55 -11.21 -8.09 12.73
CA PRO A 55 -12.10 -7.39 13.65
C PRO A 55 -11.30 -6.81 14.82
N THR A 56 -11.68 -5.62 15.28
CA THR A 56 -11.10 -4.99 16.46
C THR A 56 -12.16 -4.26 17.25
N GLU A 57 -11.99 -4.27 18.58
CA GLU A 57 -12.80 -3.49 19.51
C GLU A 57 -12.02 -2.29 20.06
N ASP A 58 -10.79 -2.08 19.56
CA ASP A 58 -9.95 -0.97 20.00
C ASP A 58 -10.54 0.36 19.53
N ALA A 59 -10.99 1.16 20.50
CA ALA A 59 -11.62 2.45 20.23
C ALA A 59 -10.64 3.50 19.66
N SER A 60 -9.34 3.26 19.76
CA SER A 60 -8.33 4.15 19.17
C SER A 60 -8.16 3.96 17.68
N CYS A 61 -8.65 2.85 17.11
CA CYS A 61 -8.58 2.58 15.68
C CYS A 61 -9.56 3.46 14.90
N VAL A 62 -9.24 3.74 13.63
CA VAL A 62 -10.18 4.37 12.72
C VAL A 62 -11.39 3.46 12.53
N LYS A 63 -12.57 4.05 12.32
CA LYS A 63 -13.83 3.28 12.25
C LYS A 63 -13.86 2.34 11.03
N ASP A 64 -13.38 2.80 9.90
CA ASP A 64 -13.31 1.97 8.68
C ASP A 64 -11.87 1.52 8.46
N LEU A 65 -11.43 0.57 9.27
CA LEU A 65 -10.07 0.07 9.24
C LEU A 65 -9.72 -0.62 7.92
N PRO A 66 -10.60 -1.44 7.31
CA PRO A 66 -10.28 -2.04 6.00
C PRO A 66 -10.07 -1.02 4.88
N SER A 67 -10.81 0.08 4.89
CA SER A 67 -10.59 1.16 3.92
C SER A 67 -9.21 1.79 4.10
N TYR A 68 -8.83 2.04 5.35
CA TYR A 68 -7.49 2.48 5.69
C TYR A 68 -6.43 1.47 5.25
N GLY A 69 -6.69 0.18 5.47
CA GLY A 69 -5.79 -0.89 5.03
C GLY A 69 -5.58 -0.90 3.52
N ARG A 70 -6.63 -0.70 2.73
CA ARG A 70 -6.50 -0.59 1.27
C ARG A 70 -5.68 0.62 0.87
N LYS A 71 -5.80 1.74 1.59
CA LYS A 71 -4.92 2.90 1.37
C LYS A 71 -3.46 2.54 1.65
N VAL A 72 -3.19 1.79 2.71
CA VAL A 72 -1.82 1.33 3.03
C VAL A 72 -1.26 0.47 1.90
N ILE A 73 -2.07 -0.43 1.32
CA ILE A 73 -1.63 -1.23 0.18
C ILE A 73 -1.24 -0.32 -0.99
N ARG A 74 -2.07 0.68 -1.32
CA ARG A 74 -1.76 1.63 -2.38
C ARG A 74 -0.47 2.40 -2.09
N HIS A 75 -0.27 2.80 -0.83
CA HIS A 75 0.92 3.53 -0.39
C HIS A 75 2.19 2.72 -0.69
N GLU A 76 2.20 1.45 -0.32
CA GLU A 76 3.37 0.60 -0.55
C GLU A 76 3.58 0.28 -2.03
N ILE A 77 2.50 0.14 -2.81
CA ILE A 77 2.63 -0.02 -4.26
C ILE A 77 3.24 1.24 -4.91
N VAL A 78 2.88 2.44 -4.44
CA VAL A 78 3.50 3.68 -4.94
C VAL A 78 5.00 3.68 -4.65
N HIS A 79 5.42 3.26 -3.46
CA HIS A 79 6.85 3.10 -3.15
C HIS A 79 7.53 2.14 -4.11
N ALA A 80 6.89 1.03 -4.43
CA ALA A 80 7.44 0.06 -5.39
C ALA A 80 7.62 0.68 -6.78
N PHE A 81 6.65 1.46 -7.26
CA PHE A 81 6.78 2.18 -8.52
C PHE A 81 7.93 3.19 -8.50
N ILE A 82 8.10 3.91 -7.41
CA ILE A 82 9.18 4.88 -7.25
C ILE A 82 10.55 4.17 -7.30
N GLU A 83 10.68 3.03 -6.64
CA GLU A 83 11.92 2.25 -6.67
C GLU A 83 12.19 1.66 -8.07
N GLU A 84 11.20 1.00 -8.66
CA GLU A 84 11.37 0.34 -9.97
C GLU A 84 11.60 1.33 -11.11
N SER A 85 11.05 2.54 -11.02
CA SER A 85 11.24 3.59 -12.03
C SER A 85 12.61 4.27 -11.95
N GLY A 86 13.37 4.04 -10.87
CA GLY A 86 14.66 4.70 -10.63
C GLY A 86 14.55 6.09 -10.01
N LEU A 87 13.34 6.60 -9.78
CA LEU A 87 13.16 7.94 -9.19
C LEU A 87 13.80 8.06 -7.81
N ALA A 88 13.77 6.98 -7.02
CA ALA A 88 14.34 7.00 -5.67
C ALA A 88 15.84 7.28 -5.67
N GLU A 89 16.55 6.98 -6.76
CA GLU A 89 17.99 7.17 -6.88
C GLU A 89 18.39 8.54 -7.42
N CYS A 90 17.47 9.24 -8.09
CA CYS A 90 17.79 10.50 -8.76
C CYS A 90 16.99 11.71 -8.29
N CYS A 91 15.96 11.52 -7.45
CA CYS A 91 15.09 12.60 -6.99
C CYS A 91 15.00 12.60 -5.48
N SER A 92 15.41 13.68 -4.85
CA SER A 92 15.41 13.81 -3.38
C SER A 92 14.01 13.72 -2.76
N TRP A 93 12.97 14.13 -3.51
CA TRP A 93 11.58 14.10 -3.04
C TRP A 93 10.90 12.74 -3.23
N ALA A 94 11.52 11.81 -3.98
CA ALA A 94 10.85 10.57 -4.38
C ALA A 94 10.52 9.64 -3.20
N ARG A 95 11.29 9.70 -2.12
CA ARG A 95 11.03 8.92 -0.90
C ARG A 95 10.24 9.68 0.15
N ASP A 96 9.65 10.82 -0.22
CA ASP A 96 8.83 11.61 0.68
C ASP A 96 7.55 10.86 1.02
N GLU A 97 7.40 10.49 2.29
CA GLU A 97 6.24 9.77 2.78
C GLU A 97 4.95 10.57 2.64
N MET A 98 5.02 11.89 2.77
CA MET A 98 3.83 12.75 2.65
C MET A 98 3.30 12.75 1.22
N LEU A 99 4.18 12.83 0.23
CA LEU A 99 3.79 12.77 -1.17
C LEU A 99 3.20 11.40 -1.52
N THR A 100 3.88 10.33 -1.10
CA THR A 100 3.44 8.95 -1.33
C THR A 100 2.06 8.72 -0.71
N ASP A 101 1.86 9.17 0.52
CA ASP A 101 0.57 9.01 1.20
C ASP A 101 -0.53 9.85 0.55
N TRP A 102 -0.21 11.05 0.09
CA TRP A 102 -1.18 11.88 -0.63
C TRP A 102 -1.68 11.18 -1.90
N ILE A 103 -0.77 10.61 -2.69
CA ILE A 103 -1.13 9.86 -3.90
C ILE A 103 -2.02 8.68 -3.53
N ALA A 104 -1.62 7.88 -2.53
CA ALA A 104 -2.37 6.70 -2.11
C ALA A 104 -3.78 7.05 -1.63
N LYS A 105 -3.91 8.15 -0.89
CA LYS A 105 -5.18 8.62 -0.35
C LYS A 105 -6.10 9.17 -1.43
N GLN A 106 -5.56 9.95 -2.35
CA GLN A 106 -6.35 10.68 -3.34
C GLN A 106 -6.61 9.92 -4.63
N PHE A 107 -5.88 8.82 -4.88
CA PHE A 107 -6.00 8.11 -6.14
C PHE A 107 -7.44 7.72 -6.49
N PRO A 108 -8.27 7.18 -5.60
CA PRO A 108 -9.64 6.82 -5.97
C PRO A 108 -10.44 8.00 -6.49
N LYS A 109 -10.27 9.18 -5.90
CA LYS A 109 -10.96 10.40 -6.34
C LYS A 109 -10.37 10.95 -7.63
N LEU A 110 -9.04 10.90 -7.79
CA LEU A 110 -8.38 11.28 -9.04
C LEU A 110 -8.86 10.40 -10.18
N PHE A 111 -8.87 9.10 -9.98
CA PHE A 111 -9.32 8.14 -11.01
C PHE A 111 -10.77 8.39 -11.39
N GLU A 112 -11.65 8.58 -10.41
CA GLU A 112 -13.05 8.89 -10.67
C GLU A 112 -13.21 10.17 -11.48
N CYS A 113 -12.47 11.22 -11.12
CA CYS A 113 -12.49 12.49 -11.84
C CYS A 113 -12.01 12.32 -13.28
N PHE A 114 -10.90 11.64 -13.49
CA PHE A 114 -10.36 11.40 -14.83
C PHE A 114 -11.30 10.56 -15.67
N ASN A 115 -11.92 9.56 -15.06
CA ASN A 115 -12.88 8.68 -15.74
C ASN A 115 -14.12 9.48 -16.19
N LYS A 116 -14.69 10.29 -15.31
CA LYS A 116 -15.84 11.13 -15.65
C LYS A 116 -15.51 12.17 -16.71
N ALA A 117 -14.28 12.67 -16.73
CA ALA A 117 -13.81 13.60 -17.75
C ALA A 117 -13.42 12.91 -19.06
N GLY A 118 -13.39 11.57 -19.10
CA GLY A 118 -13.02 10.80 -20.28
C GLY A 118 -11.55 10.84 -20.63
N VAL A 119 -10.69 11.05 -19.65
CA VAL A 119 -9.24 11.19 -19.86
C VAL A 119 -8.42 10.20 -19.02
N GLU A 120 -9.04 9.09 -18.58
CA GLU A 120 -8.37 8.07 -17.76
C GLU A 120 -7.35 7.23 -18.57
N LYS A 121 -7.39 7.36 -19.89
CA LYS A 121 -6.45 6.71 -20.82
C LYS A 121 -5.80 7.74 -21.72
#